data_4230c745607a51315650ceaf2ed99d41
#
_entry.id   4230c745607a51315650ceaf2ed99d41
#
_cell.length_a   1.000
_cell.length_b   1.000
_cell.length_c   1.000
_cell.angle_alpha   90.00
_cell.angle_beta   90.00
_cell.angle_gamma   90.00
#
_symmetry.space_group_name_H-M   'P 1'
#
loop_
_entity.id
_entity.type
_entity.pdbx_description
1 polymer ?
#
loop_
_entity_poly.entity_id
_entity_poly.type
_entity_poly.pdbx_seq_one_letter_code
_entity_poly.pdbx_strand_id
1 'polypeptide(L)'
;MSDSKTIDTRSDLLKLLCEAAELEHGIACSYLYAGFSLKRDLAEGGMTWEQQQTVRRWASQIYFIASQEMLHLALVWNMTTAIGGTPYYLRPNFPQPSRYYPLNVPIELEPFGPKSLRRFILYEHPEKVAPHRKLKSLFALAGEDAEKIEFGSVGELYGLIRSGFSNIPEKDLFIGSRTQQMTSELVHFPDLVKVIDRASAIAAIDKITHQGEGIAHDRDNSHFGAFVAMLKDLVHAKGHGFSPARPAMRNPAARVDTSYGGKAKAIENPIAAEIAGLFDSVYSLMLRMLAWSFEFDSAGVEDQLQRFCAVAIDLMPRVLLPLGEGLMLMPAGPKYPGKTAGPGFGLTRHVMLPPDAKNARTLCHERLQELASLAAILLKEQLPDSVRNGCRHLQVIANTF
;
A
#
# COMPACT_ATOMS: atom_id res chain seq x y z
N MET A 1 -23.33 -22.31 15.67
CA MET A 1 -22.34 -21.98 16.73
C MET A 1 -20.98 -22.11 16.05
N SER A 2 -20.37 -21.01 15.61
CA SER A 2 -19.01 -21.06 15.09
C SER A 2 -18.11 -21.25 16.31
N ASP A 3 -17.34 -22.32 16.36
CA ASP A 3 -16.24 -22.45 17.30
C ASP A 3 -15.40 -21.19 17.16
N SER A 4 -15.36 -20.37 18.18
CA SER A 4 -14.49 -19.21 18.24
C SER A 4 -13.07 -19.76 18.23
N LYS A 5 -12.38 -19.64 17.09
CA LYS A 5 -11.02 -20.13 16.90
C LYS A 5 -10.12 -19.37 17.89
N THR A 6 -9.77 -20.02 18.98
CA THR A 6 -8.81 -19.47 19.95
C THR A 6 -7.40 -19.56 19.34
N ILE A 7 -6.63 -18.49 19.47
CA ILE A 7 -5.24 -18.44 19.00
C ILE A 7 -4.34 -18.69 20.22
N ASP A 8 -3.84 -19.92 20.31
CA ASP A 8 -3.11 -20.40 21.47
C ASP A 8 -1.67 -20.82 21.12
N THR A 9 -1.29 -20.71 19.84
CA THR A 9 0.07 -21.06 19.38
C THR A 9 0.75 -19.89 18.68
N ARG A 10 2.08 -19.78 18.87
CA ARG A 10 2.89 -18.81 18.11
C ARG A 10 2.76 -19.00 16.60
N SER A 11 2.70 -20.24 16.14
CA SER A 11 2.56 -20.56 14.72
C SER A 11 1.28 -19.99 14.10
N ASP A 12 0.16 -20.07 14.81
CA ASP A 12 -1.10 -19.51 14.32
C ASP A 12 -1.10 -18.00 14.39
N LEU A 13 -0.50 -17.39 15.43
CA LEU A 13 -0.32 -15.95 15.51
C LEU A 13 0.59 -15.42 14.39
N LEU A 14 1.68 -16.11 14.06
CA LEU A 14 2.55 -15.75 12.93
C LEU A 14 1.80 -15.79 11.59
N LYS A 15 0.93 -16.79 11.37
CA LYS A 15 0.09 -16.85 10.15
C LYS A 15 -0.83 -15.64 10.05
N LEU A 16 -1.48 -15.25 11.15
CA LEU A 16 -2.35 -14.07 11.17
C LEU A 16 -1.57 -12.78 10.92
N LEU A 17 -0.36 -12.65 11.48
CA LEU A 17 0.50 -11.50 11.22
C LEU A 17 0.98 -11.44 9.76
N CYS A 18 1.26 -12.58 9.12
CA CYS A 18 1.53 -12.62 7.68
C CYS A 18 0.33 -12.12 6.86
N GLU A 19 -0.89 -12.55 7.24
CA GLU A 19 -2.11 -12.11 6.57
C GLU A 19 -2.39 -10.61 6.82
N ALA A 20 -2.12 -10.11 8.02
CA ALA A 20 -2.20 -8.67 8.30
C ALA A 20 -1.18 -7.89 7.46
N ALA A 21 0.06 -8.38 7.32
CA ALA A 21 1.07 -7.74 6.48
C ALA A 21 0.65 -7.71 4.99
N GLU A 22 0.08 -8.79 4.45
CA GLU A 22 -0.48 -8.81 3.09
C GLU A 22 -1.60 -7.79 2.92
N LEU A 23 -2.44 -7.65 3.93
CA LEU A 23 -3.56 -6.74 3.98
C LEU A 23 -3.10 -5.28 3.92
N GLU A 24 -2.33 -4.82 4.91
CA GLU A 24 -1.83 -3.44 5.01
C GLU A 24 -1.08 -3.04 3.74
N HIS A 25 -0.22 -3.94 3.26
CA HIS A 25 0.51 -3.75 2.02
C HIS A 25 -0.42 -3.61 0.79
N GLY A 26 -1.46 -4.44 0.69
CA GLY A 26 -2.42 -4.44 -0.40
C GLY A 26 -3.27 -3.17 -0.44
N ILE A 27 -3.81 -2.75 0.70
CA ILE A 27 -4.65 -1.55 0.79
C ILE A 27 -3.83 -0.27 0.58
N ALA A 28 -2.59 -0.18 1.10
CA ALA A 28 -1.67 0.92 0.80
C ALA A 28 -1.50 1.12 -0.72
N CYS A 29 -1.22 0.04 -1.46
CA CYS A 29 -1.10 0.09 -2.93
C CYS A 29 -2.40 0.53 -3.61
N SER A 30 -3.56 0.06 -3.12
CA SER A 30 -4.87 0.41 -3.64
C SER A 30 -5.16 1.91 -3.47
N TYR A 31 -4.83 2.47 -2.30
CA TYR A 31 -4.96 3.90 -2.02
C TYR A 31 -4.01 4.74 -2.88
N LEU A 32 -2.73 4.36 -2.95
CA LEU A 32 -1.76 5.02 -3.82
C LEU A 32 -2.20 5.02 -5.29
N TYR A 33 -2.74 3.91 -5.78
CA TYR A 33 -3.24 3.81 -7.15
C TYR A 33 -4.36 4.82 -7.42
N ALA A 34 -5.34 4.92 -6.51
CA ALA A 34 -6.40 5.91 -6.61
C ALA A 34 -5.84 7.34 -6.54
N GLY A 35 -4.89 7.61 -5.64
CA GLY A 35 -4.21 8.90 -5.51
C GLY A 35 -3.46 9.30 -6.79
N PHE A 36 -2.72 8.39 -7.40
CA PHE A 36 -2.00 8.62 -8.67
C PHE A 36 -2.94 8.94 -9.83
N SER A 37 -4.16 8.41 -9.81
CA SER A 37 -5.13 8.65 -10.87
C SER A 37 -5.76 10.05 -10.82
N LEU A 38 -5.67 10.76 -9.70
CA LEU A 38 -6.24 12.10 -9.57
C LEU A 38 -5.52 13.11 -10.47
N LYS A 39 -6.29 13.94 -11.15
CA LYS A 39 -5.76 14.99 -12.01
C LYS A 39 -5.06 16.08 -11.18
N ARG A 40 -3.95 16.59 -11.69
CA ARG A 40 -3.12 17.58 -11.02
C ARG A 40 -3.25 18.98 -11.60
N ASP A 41 -3.58 19.06 -12.90
CA ASP A 41 -3.60 20.30 -13.66
C ASP A 41 -4.97 20.55 -14.30
N LEU A 42 -5.37 21.83 -14.36
CA LEU A 42 -6.57 22.26 -15.08
C LEU A 42 -6.50 21.96 -16.58
N ALA A 43 -5.28 21.95 -17.15
CA ALA A 43 -5.06 21.59 -18.54
C ALA A 43 -5.50 20.14 -18.89
N GLU A 44 -5.62 19.27 -17.87
CA GLU A 44 -6.18 17.93 -18.06
C GLU A 44 -7.70 17.95 -18.31
N GLY A 45 -8.36 19.10 -18.10
CA GLY A 45 -9.80 19.30 -18.31
C GLY A 45 -10.68 18.59 -17.27
N GLY A 46 -12.01 18.82 -17.40
CA GLY A 46 -13.01 18.14 -16.57
C GLY A 46 -13.13 18.64 -15.12
N MET A 47 -12.61 19.82 -14.80
CA MET A 47 -12.79 20.48 -13.50
C MET A 47 -12.55 21.99 -13.59
N THR A 48 -13.22 22.74 -12.70
CA THR A 48 -12.94 24.16 -12.45
C THR A 48 -11.77 24.32 -11.48
N TRP A 49 -11.33 25.57 -11.28
CA TRP A 49 -10.26 25.86 -10.32
C TRP A 49 -10.66 25.48 -8.87
N GLU A 50 -11.88 25.75 -8.46
CA GLU A 50 -12.40 25.40 -7.14
C GLU A 50 -12.46 23.87 -6.96
N GLN A 51 -12.90 23.16 -8.01
CA GLN A 51 -12.91 21.72 -8.02
C GLN A 51 -11.48 21.14 -7.94
N GLN A 52 -10.49 21.77 -8.58
CA GLN A 52 -9.09 21.37 -8.46
C GLN A 52 -8.59 21.47 -7.03
N GLN A 53 -8.96 22.50 -6.25
CA GLN A 53 -8.58 22.59 -4.84
C GLN A 53 -9.15 21.43 -4.03
N THR A 54 -10.38 21.01 -4.33
CA THR A 54 -10.99 19.83 -3.71
C THR A 54 -10.23 18.54 -4.08
N VAL A 55 -9.89 18.36 -5.34
CA VAL A 55 -9.09 17.21 -5.81
C VAL A 55 -7.71 17.17 -5.16
N ARG A 56 -7.05 18.31 -5.02
CA ARG A 56 -5.75 18.40 -4.30
C ARG A 56 -5.87 18.00 -2.84
N ARG A 57 -6.94 18.43 -2.16
CA ARG A 57 -7.22 18.03 -0.77
C ARG A 57 -7.44 16.51 -0.66
N TRP A 58 -8.24 15.92 -1.56
CA TRP A 58 -8.43 14.47 -1.59
C TRP A 58 -7.12 13.71 -1.83
N ALA A 59 -6.30 14.17 -2.77
CA ALA A 59 -5.00 13.56 -3.03
C ALA A 59 -4.09 13.60 -1.80
N SER A 60 -4.00 14.73 -1.12
CA SER A 60 -3.20 14.87 0.11
C SER A 60 -3.69 13.95 1.21
N GLN A 61 -5.01 13.85 1.39
CA GLN A 61 -5.61 12.92 2.37
C GLN A 61 -5.33 11.45 2.03
N ILE A 62 -5.47 11.05 0.75
CA ILE A 62 -5.21 9.68 0.32
C ILE A 62 -3.72 9.32 0.54
N TYR A 63 -2.79 10.21 0.21
CA TYR A 63 -1.37 9.95 0.45
C TYR A 63 -1.03 9.92 1.94
N PHE A 64 -1.68 10.74 2.76
CA PHE A 64 -1.52 10.68 4.20
C PHE A 64 -2.01 9.34 4.75
N ILE A 65 -3.22 8.90 4.36
CA ILE A 65 -3.76 7.58 4.75
C ILE A 65 -2.82 6.47 4.27
N ALA A 66 -2.39 6.47 3.01
CA ALA A 66 -1.45 5.47 2.49
C ALA A 66 -0.13 5.43 3.29
N SER A 67 0.36 6.58 3.79
CA SER A 67 1.53 6.59 4.68
C SER A 67 1.24 5.98 6.06
N GLN A 68 0.02 6.09 6.56
CA GLN A 68 -0.40 5.42 7.79
C GLN A 68 -0.51 3.90 7.60
N GLU A 69 -0.94 3.41 6.41
CA GLU A 69 -0.88 1.98 6.10
C GLU A 69 0.55 1.44 6.02
N MET A 70 1.50 2.26 5.57
CA MET A 70 2.93 1.89 5.63
C MET A 70 3.42 1.79 7.09
N LEU A 71 2.94 2.67 7.98
CA LEU A 71 3.18 2.57 9.42
C LEU A 71 2.55 1.29 10.00
N HIS A 72 1.31 0.96 9.63
CA HIS A 72 0.63 -0.26 10.06
C HIS A 72 1.42 -1.51 9.65
N LEU A 73 1.87 -1.57 8.40
CA LEU A 73 2.74 -2.65 7.92
C LEU A 73 4.04 -2.76 8.75
N ALA A 74 4.69 -1.64 9.06
CA ALA A 74 5.90 -1.63 9.89
C ALA A 74 5.62 -2.11 11.32
N LEU A 75 4.48 -1.74 11.92
CA LEU A 75 4.04 -2.24 13.24
C LEU A 75 3.77 -3.75 13.22
N VAL A 76 3.11 -4.27 12.16
CA VAL A 76 2.90 -5.70 11.96
C VAL A 76 4.24 -6.43 11.83
N TRP A 77 5.20 -5.88 11.12
CA TRP A 77 6.55 -6.45 11.01
C TRP A 77 7.29 -6.45 12.36
N ASN A 78 7.19 -5.37 13.14
CA ASN A 78 7.75 -5.33 14.50
C ASN A 78 7.10 -6.39 15.41
N MET A 79 5.77 -6.57 15.35
CA MET A 79 5.07 -7.64 16.09
C MET A 79 5.54 -9.03 15.65
N THR A 80 5.70 -9.25 14.36
CA THR A 80 6.20 -10.53 13.81
C THR A 80 7.60 -10.84 14.32
N THR A 81 8.51 -9.85 14.25
CA THR A 81 9.90 -10.00 14.73
C THR A 81 9.96 -10.23 16.23
N ALA A 82 9.13 -9.52 17.02
CA ALA A 82 9.10 -9.66 18.49
C ALA A 82 8.81 -11.08 18.95
N ILE A 83 8.02 -11.83 18.18
CA ILE A 83 7.68 -13.23 18.50
C ILE A 83 8.56 -14.26 17.76
N GLY A 84 9.66 -13.81 17.14
CA GLY A 84 10.65 -14.67 16.49
C GLY A 84 10.31 -15.06 15.05
N GLY A 85 9.40 -14.35 14.40
CA GLY A 85 9.12 -14.48 12.97
C GLY A 85 10.00 -13.55 12.12
N THR A 86 9.99 -13.76 10.81
CA THR A 86 10.62 -12.89 9.81
C THR A 86 9.56 -12.03 9.15
N PRO A 87 9.81 -10.73 8.93
CA PRO A 87 8.89 -9.85 8.21
C PRO A 87 8.44 -10.41 6.87
N TYR A 88 7.16 -10.31 6.60
CA TYR A 88 6.55 -10.80 5.37
C TYR A 88 6.06 -9.63 4.53
N TYR A 89 6.72 -9.38 3.39
CA TYR A 89 6.37 -8.27 2.49
C TYR A 89 5.74 -8.73 1.18
N LEU A 90 5.75 -10.03 0.91
CA LEU A 90 5.11 -10.57 -0.26
C LEU A 90 3.60 -10.58 -0.07
N ARG A 91 2.93 -10.38 -1.16
CA ARG A 91 1.48 -10.50 -1.30
C ARG A 91 1.15 -11.04 -2.69
N PRO A 92 -0.04 -11.60 -2.91
CA PRO A 92 -0.54 -11.86 -4.25
C PRO A 92 -0.55 -10.59 -5.10
N ASN A 93 -0.25 -10.70 -6.40
CA ASN A 93 -0.43 -9.58 -7.33
C ASN A 93 -1.91 -9.26 -7.53
N PHE A 94 -2.21 -8.02 -7.91
CA PHE A 94 -3.59 -7.55 -8.05
C PHE A 94 -4.32 -8.15 -9.25
N PRO A 95 -5.63 -8.46 -9.12
CA PRO A 95 -6.46 -8.32 -7.92
C PRO A 95 -6.11 -9.35 -6.86
N GLN A 96 -6.04 -8.91 -5.61
CA GLN A 96 -5.68 -9.75 -4.49
C GLN A 96 -6.96 -10.23 -3.78
N PRO A 97 -7.21 -11.56 -3.70
CA PRO A 97 -8.29 -12.08 -2.88
C PRO A 97 -7.94 -11.89 -1.40
N SER A 98 -8.89 -11.44 -0.61
CA SER A 98 -8.72 -11.33 0.85
C SER A 98 -9.65 -12.29 1.56
N ARG A 99 -9.13 -12.99 2.59
CA ARG A 99 -9.91 -13.91 3.44
C ARG A 99 -10.68 -13.18 4.55
N TYR A 100 -10.27 -11.95 4.88
CA TYR A 100 -10.78 -11.18 6.00
C TYR A 100 -11.76 -10.07 5.60
N TYR A 101 -11.84 -9.79 4.30
CA TYR A 101 -12.86 -8.91 3.76
C TYR A 101 -14.09 -9.71 3.37
N PRO A 102 -15.23 -9.05 3.16
CA PRO A 102 -16.36 -9.68 2.52
C PRO A 102 -15.86 -10.41 1.26
N LEU A 103 -16.19 -11.69 1.12
CA LEU A 103 -15.71 -12.57 0.05
C LEU A 103 -15.83 -12.00 -1.36
N ASN A 104 -16.68 -10.98 -1.54
CA ASN A 104 -16.98 -10.31 -2.82
C ASN A 104 -16.20 -9.02 -3.05
N VAL A 105 -15.33 -8.60 -2.13
CA VAL A 105 -14.57 -7.34 -2.24
C VAL A 105 -13.07 -7.62 -2.21
N PRO A 106 -12.48 -8.04 -3.34
CA PRO A 106 -11.03 -8.22 -3.46
C PRO A 106 -10.30 -6.87 -3.35
N ILE A 107 -9.04 -6.89 -2.95
CA ILE A 107 -8.19 -5.70 -3.02
C ILE A 107 -7.77 -5.52 -4.48
N GLU A 108 -8.03 -4.35 -5.03
CA GLU A 108 -7.84 -4.04 -6.44
C GLU A 108 -7.22 -2.67 -6.65
N LEU A 109 -6.49 -2.54 -7.74
CA LEU A 109 -6.01 -1.27 -8.26
C LEU A 109 -7.10 -0.66 -9.14
N GLU A 110 -7.79 0.34 -8.63
CA GLU A 110 -8.87 1.03 -9.33
C GLU A 110 -8.67 2.55 -9.24
N PRO A 111 -8.86 3.31 -10.35
CA PRO A 111 -8.73 4.76 -10.31
C PRO A 111 -9.76 5.37 -9.33
N PHE A 112 -9.43 6.56 -8.82
CA PHE A 112 -10.30 7.29 -7.90
C PHE A 112 -11.70 7.49 -8.49
N GLY A 113 -12.71 7.17 -7.69
CA GLY A 113 -14.11 7.30 -8.05
C GLY A 113 -15.03 6.62 -7.06
N PRO A 114 -16.34 6.58 -7.33
CA PRO A 114 -17.32 5.97 -6.43
C PRO A 114 -16.97 4.52 -6.06
N LYS A 115 -16.50 3.73 -7.05
CA LYS A 115 -16.18 2.31 -6.85
C LYS A 115 -15.00 2.10 -5.94
N SER A 116 -13.89 2.82 -6.15
CA SER A 116 -12.72 2.73 -5.29
C SER A 116 -13.03 3.23 -3.88
N LEU A 117 -13.70 4.39 -3.73
CA LEU A 117 -14.09 4.92 -2.43
C LEU A 117 -15.03 4.00 -1.67
N ARG A 118 -16.05 3.40 -2.35
CA ARG A 118 -16.90 2.39 -1.72
C ARG A 118 -16.07 1.23 -1.17
N ARG A 119 -15.10 0.76 -1.94
CA ARG A 119 -14.22 -0.34 -1.55
C ARG A 119 -13.36 0.04 -0.36
N PHE A 120 -12.78 1.24 -0.34
CA PHE A 120 -11.99 1.76 0.78
C PHE A 120 -12.83 1.89 2.06
N ILE A 121 -14.06 2.39 1.95
CA ILE A 121 -15.00 2.43 3.07
C ILE A 121 -15.29 1.03 3.61
N LEU A 122 -15.35 0.01 2.75
CA LEU A 122 -15.57 -1.37 3.18
C LEU A 122 -14.33 -1.98 3.84
N TYR A 123 -13.13 -1.65 3.38
CA TYR A 123 -11.89 -2.08 4.02
C TYR A 123 -11.77 -1.56 5.45
N GLU A 124 -12.11 -0.30 5.66
CA GLU A 124 -12.00 0.41 6.95
C GLU A 124 -13.27 0.33 7.81
N HIS A 125 -14.24 -0.50 7.41
CA HIS A 125 -15.53 -0.52 8.12
C HIS A 125 -15.39 -1.14 9.51
N PRO A 126 -15.85 -0.44 10.59
CA PRO A 126 -15.78 -0.95 11.95
C PRO A 126 -16.55 -2.26 12.16
N GLU A 127 -15.94 -3.21 12.84
CA GLU A 127 -16.44 -4.58 13.06
C GLU A 127 -17.87 -4.64 13.63
N LYS A 128 -18.22 -3.77 14.55
CA LYS A 128 -19.45 -3.86 15.35
C LYS A 128 -20.55 -2.89 14.89
N VAL A 129 -20.38 -2.26 13.74
CA VAL A 129 -21.31 -1.28 13.23
C VAL A 129 -22.01 -1.80 12.01
N ALA A 130 -23.26 -2.23 12.15
CA ALA A 130 -24.09 -2.50 10.98
C ALA A 130 -24.08 -1.26 10.07
N PRO A 131 -23.98 -1.42 8.73
CA PRO A 131 -23.99 -0.29 7.82
C PRO A 131 -25.28 0.49 8.02
N HIS A 132 -25.11 1.70 8.52
CA HIS A 132 -26.24 2.58 8.75
C HIS A 132 -27.02 2.80 7.45
N ARG A 133 -28.34 2.91 7.56
CA ARG A 133 -29.21 3.27 6.43
C ARG A 133 -28.63 4.43 5.60
N LYS A 134 -27.99 5.41 6.27
CA LYS A 134 -27.30 6.55 5.63
C LYS A 134 -26.14 6.13 4.74
N LEU A 135 -25.33 5.12 5.11
CA LEU A 135 -24.22 4.63 4.30
C LEU A 135 -24.73 3.87 3.07
N LYS A 136 -25.76 3.05 3.23
CA LYS A 136 -26.42 2.37 2.10
C LYS A 136 -27.02 3.38 1.11
N SER A 137 -27.66 4.44 1.63
CA SER A 137 -28.18 5.52 0.79
C SER A 137 -27.06 6.27 0.05
N LEU A 138 -25.92 6.49 0.71
CA LEU A 138 -24.75 7.13 0.08
C LEU A 138 -24.20 6.28 -1.07
N PHE A 139 -24.08 4.98 -0.89
CA PHE A 139 -23.65 4.07 -1.97
C PHE A 139 -24.63 4.08 -3.13
N ALA A 140 -25.93 4.04 -2.87
CA ALA A 140 -26.96 4.11 -3.92
C ALA A 140 -26.88 5.44 -4.69
N LEU A 141 -26.69 6.58 -4.01
CA LEU A 141 -26.47 7.89 -4.65
C LEU A 141 -25.18 7.93 -5.50
N ALA A 142 -24.16 7.17 -5.08
CA ALA A 142 -22.93 7.01 -5.85
C ALA A 142 -23.08 6.09 -7.07
N GLY A 143 -24.23 5.43 -7.25
CA GLY A 143 -24.50 4.46 -8.31
C GLY A 143 -23.94 3.06 -8.04
N GLU A 144 -23.73 2.74 -6.75
CA GLU A 144 -23.19 1.46 -6.29
C GLU A 144 -24.30 0.62 -5.60
N ASP A 145 -24.29 -0.70 -5.86
CA ASP A 145 -25.28 -1.62 -5.30
C ASP A 145 -25.02 -1.84 -3.80
N ALA A 146 -26.00 -1.46 -2.98
CA ALA A 146 -25.90 -1.54 -1.52
C ALA A 146 -26.40 -2.88 -0.95
N GLU A 147 -27.12 -3.69 -1.75
CA GLU A 147 -27.82 -4.88 -1.23
C GLU A 147 -26.94 -6.13 -1.13
N LYS A 148 -25.77 -6.15 -1.75
CA LYS A 148 -24.88 -7.33 -1.83
C LYS A 148 -23.65 -7.25 -0.92
N ILE A 149 -23.73 -6.50 0.18
CA ILE A 149 -22.57 -6.31 1.06
C ILE A 149 -22.70 -7.28 2.26
N GLU A 150 -21.93 -8.35 2.21
CA GLU A 150 -21.60 -9.15 3.39
C GLU A 150 -20.41 -8.49 4.10
N PHE A 151 -20.55 -8.25 5.40
CA PHE A 151 -19.55 -7.56 6.21
C PHE A 151 -18.71 -8.57 6.99
N GLY A 152 -17.49 -8.78 6.54
CA GLY A 152 -16.38 -9.19 7.38
C GLY A 152 -15.53 -7.94 7.69
N SER A 153 -14.73 -7.90 8.72
CA SER A 153 -13.97 -6.71 9.06
C SER A 153 -12.48 -7.00 9.29
N VAL A 154 -11.66 -6.00 8.97
CA VAL A 154 -10.24 -5.95 9.35
C VAL A 154 -10.11 -6.06 10.87
N GLY A 155 -11.06 -5.49 11.61
CA GLY A 155 -11.15 -5.60 13.07
C GLY A 155 -11.24 -7.03 13.58
N GLU A 156 -11.90 -7.92 12.86
CA GLU A 156 -11.93 -9.34 13.23
C GLU A 156 -10.53 -9.96 13.18
N LEU A 157 -9.73 -9.68 12.14
CA LEU A 157 -8.35 -10.11 12.06
C LEU A 157 -7.51 -9.60 13.23
N TYR A 158 -7.58 -8.28 13.50
CA TYR A 158 -6.84 -7.69 14.62
C TYR A 158 -7.38 -8.14 15.99
N GLY A 159 -8.67 -8.46 16.11
CA GLY A 159 -9.24 -9.10 17.27
C GLY A 159 -8.64 -10.49 17.55
N LEU A 160 -8.46 -11.30 16.51
CA LEU A 160 -7.78 -12.60 16.61
C LEU A 160 -6.29 -12.45 16.95
N ILE A 161 -5.58 -11.51 16.33
CA ILE A 161 -4.18 -11.21 16.64
C ILE A 161 -4.05 -10.78 18.11
N ARG A 162 -4.91 -9.89 18.59
CA ARG A 162 -4.99 -9.46 19.99
C ARG A 162 -5.21 -10.63 20.94
N SER A 163 -6.13 -11.54 20.59
CA SER A 163 -6.38 -12.72 21.43
C SER A 163 -5.15 -13.61 21.52
N GLY A 164 -4.41 -13.80 20.42
CA GLY A 164 -3.15 -14.55 20.41
C GLY A 164 -2.10 -13.94 21.33
N PHE A 165 -1.88 -12.62 21.27
CA PHE A 165 -0.98 -11.93 22.20
C PHE A 165 -1.44 -12.02 23.65
N SER A 166 -2.74 -12.13 23.91
CA SER A 166 -3.32 -12.22 25.25
C SER A 166 -3.25 -13.64 25.83
N ASN A 167 -3.51 -14.66 25.03
CA ASN A 167 -3.66 -16.04 25.46
C ASN A 167 -2.31 -16.77 25.67
N ILE A 168 -1.35 -16.52 24.77
CA ILE A 168 -0.04 -17.21 24.85
C ILE A 168 0.76 -16.62 26.01
N PRO A 169 1.35 -17.46 26.91
CA PRO A 169 2.17 -16.96 28.01
C PRO A 169 3.29 -16.05 27.54
N GLU A 170 3.39 -14.85 28.12
CA GLU A 170 4.32 -13.81 27.67
C GLU A 170 5.78 -14.26 27.67
N LYS A 171 6.21 -14.99 28.71
CA LYS A 171 7.56 -15.55 28.84
C LYS A 171 7.95 -16.49 27.70
N ASP A 172 6.97 -17.12 27.07
CA ASP A 172 7.17 -18.10 26.00
C ASP A 172 6.94 -17.47 24.61
N LEU A 173 6.32 -16.30 24.54
CA LEU A 173 5.91 -15.66 23.30
C LEU A 173 7.02 -14.77 22.70
N PHE A 174 7.60 -13.86 23.48
CA PHE A 174 8.55 -12.86 23.01
C PHE A 174 9.98 -13.40 22.99
N ILE A 175 10.30 -14.20 21.95
CA ILE A 175 11.62 -14.82 21.75
C ILE A 175 12.48 -14.09 20.72
N GLY A 176 11.91 -13.11 20.01
CA GLY A 176 12.58 -12.38 18.95
C GLY A 176 13.54 -11.33 19.50
N SER A 177 14.42 -10.84 18.62
CA SER A 177 15.37 -9.79 18.94
C SER A 177 14.66 -8.46 19.19
N ARG A 178 15.08 -7.74 20.23
CA ARG A 178 14.61 -6.36 20.50
C ARG A 178 15.30 -5.31 19.65
N THR A 179 16.40 -5.66 19.01
CA THR A 179 17.23 -4.77 18.19
C THR A 179 16.92 -4.88 16.70
N GLN A 180 16.39 -6.01 16.24
CA GLN A 180 16.01 -6.29 14.86
C GLN A 180 14.59 -5.79 14.54
N GLN A 181 14.29 -4.54 14.85
CA GLN A 181 12.99 -3.93 14.60
C GLN A 181 13.16 -2.56 13.96
N MET A 182 12.21 -2.20 13.13
CA MET A 182 12.15 -0.88 12.53
C MET A 182 11.84 0.17 13.59
N THR A 183 12.52 1.30 13.53
CA THR A 183 12.37 2.39 14.51
C THR A 183 11.99 3.70 13.82
N SER A 184 11.46 4.64 14.59
CA SER A 184 11.13 5.98 14.09
C SER A 184 12.34 6.72 13.53
N GLU A 185 13.53 6.47 14.07
CA GLU A 185 14.78 7.07 13.61
C GLU A 185 15.19 6.57 12.22
N LEU A 186 14.86 5.29 11.90
CA LEU A 186 15.20 4.69 10.61
C LEU A 186 14.28 5.13 9.49
N VAL A 187 12.97 5.29 9.75
CA VAL A 187 11.96 5.50 8.70
C VAL A 187 11.14 6.77 8.87
N HIS A 188 11.46 7.60 9.86
CA HIS A 188 10.79 8.88 10.12
C HIS A 188 9.26 8.79 10.33
N PHE A 189 8.79 7.66 10.89
CA PHE A 189 7.42 7.52 11.37
C PHE A 189 7.38 7.76 12.89
N PRO A 190 6.93 8.94 13.37
CA PRO A 190 6.95 9.28 14.80
C PRO A 190 6.18 8.30 15.68
N ASP A 191 5.12 7.71 15.15
CA ASP A 191 4.24 6.78 15.84
C ASP A 191 4.71 5.31 15.79
N LEU A 192 5.84 5.03 15.16
CA LEU A 192 6.38 3.69 15.08
C LEU A 192 7.04 3.30 16.39
N VAL A 193 6.54 2.25 17.02
CA VAL A 193 7.03 1.74 18.30
C VAL A 193 7.66 0.37 18.15
N LYS A 194 8.67 0.08 19.00
CA LYS A 194 9.18 -1.27 19.15
C LYS A 194 8.19 -2.12 19.95
N VAL A 195 8.08 -3.40 19.56
CA VAL A 195 7.27 -4.39 20.26
C VAL A 195 8.20 -5.29 21.06
N ILE A 196 8.18 -5.17 22.38
CA ILE A 196 9.09 -5.87 23.28
C ILE A 196 8.40 -6.74 24.32
N ASP A 197 7.08 -6.56 24.47
CA ASP A 197 6.22 -7.21 25.44
C ASP A 197 4.75 -7.16 24.97
N ARG A 198 3.86 -7.77 25.76
CA ARG A 198 2.43 -7.78 25.48
C ARG A 198 1.83 -6.37 25.42
N ALA A 199 2.25 -5.49 26.33
CA ALA A 199 1.70 -4.14 26.42
C ALA A 199 1.98 -3.34 25.13
N SER A 200 3.22 -3.39 24.64
CA SER A 200 3.62 -2.74 23.39
C SER A 200 2.97 -3.38 22.16
N ALA A 201 2.75 -4.70 22.14
CA ALA A 201 2.02 -5.37 21.06
C ALA A 201 0.55 -4.92 21.02
N ILE A 202 -0.11 -4.85 22.18
CA ILE A 202 -1.50 -4.35 22.27
C ILE A 202 -1.59 -2.88 21.86
N ALA A 203 -0.64 -2.04 22.27
CA ALA A 203 -0.59 -0.63 21.88
C ALA A 203 -0.41 -0.46 20.35
N ALA A 204 0.38 -1.33 19.70
CA ALA A 204 0.50 -1.35 18.24
C ALA A 204 -0.81 -1.71 17.56
N ILE A 205 -1.52 -2.73 18.05
CA ILE A 205 -2.85 -3.13 17.55
C ILE A 205 -3.86 -1.99 17.74
N ASP A 206 -3.88 -1.34 18.92
CA ASP A 206 -4.77 -0.21 19.19
C ASP A 206 -4.51 0.95 18.23
N LYS A 207 -3.25 1.26 17.92
CA LYS A 207 -2.87 2.29 16.96
C LYS A 207 -3.47 1.98 15.58
N ILE A 208 -3.28 0.78 15.07
CA ILE A 208 -3.78 0.35 13.76
C ILE A 208 -5.31 0.46 13.70
N THR A 209 -6.00 -0.14 14.66
CA THR A 209 -7.48 -0.16 14.67
C THR A 209 -8.08 1.23 14.87
N HIS A 210 -7.47 2.09 15.70
CA HIS A 210 -7.96 3.45 15.92
C HIS A 210 -7.78 4.33 14.68
N GLN A 211 -6.69 4.19 13.95
CA GLN A 211 -6.46 4.96 12.72
C GLN A 211 -7.36 4.49 11.57
N GLY A 212 -7.53 3.19 11.39
CA GLY A 212 -8.37 2.60 10.35
C GLY A 212 -9.86 2.83 10.62
N GLU A 213 -10.40 2.09 11.56
CA GLU A 213 -11.85 2.05 11.85
C GLU A 213 -12.35 3.24 12.66
N GLY A 214 -11.47 3.83 13.48
CA GLY A 214 -11.82 4.86 14.46
C GLY A 214 -12.50 4.33 15.72
N ILE A 215 -12.46 5.13 16.77
CA ILE A 215 -13.20 4.89 18.01
C ILE A 215 -14.59 5.51 17.95
N ALA A 216 -15.51 5.05 18.80
CA ALA A 216 -16.95 5.39 18.72
C ALA A 216 -17.27 6.90 18.70
N HIS A 217 -16.42 7.74 19.28
CA HIS A 217 -16.59 9.19 19.37
C HIS A 217 -15.62 10.01 18.48
N ASP A 218 -14.75 9.35 17.72
CA ASP A 218 -13.78 10.02 16.83
C ASP A 218 -13.63 9.33 15.47
N ARG A 219 -14.73 8.83 14.92
CA ARG A 219 -14.74 8.15 13.61
C ARG A 219 -14.47 9.07 12.44
N ASP A 220 -14.80 10.34 12.55
CA ASP A 220 -14.63 11.30 11.46
C ASP A 220 -13.13 11.55 11.15
N ASN A 221 -12.24 11.34 12.13
CA ASN A 221 -10.81 11.45 11.99
C ASN A 221 -10.09 10.14 11.60
N SER A 222 -10.85 9.05 11.41
CA SER A 222 -10.31 7.76 10.95
C SER A 222 -10.26 7.67 9.42
N HIS A 223 -9.57 6.65 8.89
CA HIS A 223 -9.59 6.33 7.46
C HIS A 223 -11.01 6.13 6.94
N PHE A 224 -11.82 5.37 7.69
CA PHE A 224 -13.24 5.18 7.39
C PHE A 224 -13.99 6.51 7.24
N GLY A 225 -13.86 7.40 8.21
CA GLY A 225 -14.50 8.71 8.19
C GLY A 225 -14.05 9.57 7.01
N ALA A 226 -12.75 9.59 6.75
CA ALA A 226 -12.17 10.34 5.64
C ALA A 226 -12.70 9.86 4.28
N PHE A 227 -12.76 8.55 4.01
CA PHE A 227 -13.30 8.01 2.76
C PHE A 227 -14.81 8.23 2.62
N VAL A 228 -15.58 8.16 3.72
CA VAL A 228 -17.00 8.52 3.72
C VAL A 228 -17.19 10.00 3.37
N ALA A 229 -16.37 10.90 3.92
CA ALA A 229 -16.40 12.32 3.59
C ALA A 229 -16.07 12.57 2.11
N MET A 230 -15.00 11.95 1.59
CA MET A 230 -14.63 12.06 0.16
C MET A 230 -15.76 11.58 -0.76
N LEU A 231 -16.44 10.47 -0.42
CA LEU A 231 -17.56 9.97 -1.23
C LEU A 231 -18.75 10.93 -1.20
N LYS A 232 -19.06 11.50 -0.04
CA LYS A 232 -20.09 12.54 0.09
C LYS A 232 -19.76 13.77 -0.77
N ASP A 233 -18.54 14.28 -0.66
CA ASP A 233 -18.07 15.41 -1.45
C ASP A 233 -18.16 15.11 -2.95
N LEU A 234 -17.72 13.92 -3.37
CA LEU A 234 -17.75 13.49 -4.77
C LEU A 234 -19.18 13.41 -5.32
N VAL A 235 -20.13 12.89 -4.54
CA VAL A 235 -21.54 12.80 -4.93
C VAL A 235 -22.16 14.19 -5.05
N HIS A 236 -21.84 15.10 -4.15
CA HIS A 236 -22.37 16.49 -4.19
C HIS A 236 -21.71 17.33 -5.28
N ALA A 237 -20.41 17.07 -5.58
CA ALA A 237 -19.67 17.82 -6.60
C ALA A 237 -20.03 17.43 -8.06
N LYS A 238 -20.88 16.43 -8.27
CA LYS A 238 -21.35 16.00 -9.60
C LYS A 238 -22.19 17.10 -10.30
N GLY A 239 -21.51 18.19 -10.69
CA GLY A 239 -22.01 19.10 -11.72
C GLY A 239 -21.68 18.56 -13.13
N HIS A 240 -22.32 19.07 -14.17
CA HIS A 240 -22.03 18.67 -15.54
C HIS A 240 -20.54 18.85 -15.84
N GLY A 241 -19.86 17.75 -16.20
CA GLY A 241 -18.47 17.76 -16.65
C GLY A 241 -17.40 17.55 -15.58
N PHE A 242 -17.73 17.35 -14.28
CA PHE A 242 -16.72 17.08 -13.26
C PHE A 242 -16.12 15.68 -13.42
N SER A 243 -14.82 15.64 -13.70
CA SER A 243 -14.04 14.42 -13.90
C SER A 243 -12.68 14.53 -13.17
N PRO A 244 -12.61 14.19 -11.86
CA PRO A 244 -11.43 14.43 -11.04
C PRO A 244 -10.28 13.48 -11.33
N ALA A 245 -10.54 12.33 -11.95
CA ALA A 245 -9.55 11.29 -12.15
C ALA A 245 -9.30 11.00 -13.64
N ARG A 246 -8.08 10.59 -13.95
CA ARG A 246 -7.68 10.08 -15.26
C ARG A 246 -8.36 8.71 -15.50
N PRO A 247 -8.68 8.36 -16.73
CA PRO A 247 -9.36 7.11 -17.06
C PRO A 247 -8.41 5.90 -17.05
N ALA A 248 -7.63 5.73 -15.97
CA ALA A 248 -6.67 4.65 -15.86
C ALA A 248 -7.34 3.27 -15.92
N MET A 249 -6.61 2.29 -16.45
CA MET A 249 -7.10 0.91 -16.47
C MET A 249 -7.13 0.32 -15.05
N ARG A 250 -8.00 -0.65 -14.84
CA ARG A 250 -8.11 -1.38 -13.57
C ARG A 250 -7.15 -2.57 -13.57
N ASN A 251 -6.44 -2.80 -12.46
CA ASN A 251 -5.49 -3.90 -12.29
C ASN A 251 -4.47 -4.01 -13.44
N PRO A 252 -3.73 -2.93 -13.76
CA PRO A 252 -2.71 -2.99 -14.79
C PRO A 252 -1.57 -3.91 -14.38
N ALA A 253 -0.90 -4.50 -15.37
CA ALA A 253 0.33 -5.26 -15.17
C ALA A 253 1.31 -4.95 -16.30
N ALA A 254 2.58 -4.75 -15.97
CA ALA A 254 3.65 -4.67 -16.97
C ALA A 254 3.79 -6.00 -17.72
N ARG A 255 3.62 -7.12 -16.99
CA ARG A 255 3.58 -8.49 -17.53
C ARG A 255 2.46 -9.25 -16.85
N VAL A 256 1.67 -9.99 -17.63
CA VAL A 256 0.63 -10.87 -17.05
C VAL A 256 1.32 -12.12 -16.51
N ASP A 257 1.25 -12.29 -15.21
CA ASP A 257 1.56 -13.57 -14.58
C ASP A 257 0.29 -14.42 -14.56
N THR A 258 0.32 -15.51 -15.30
CA THR A 258 -0.82 -16.45 -15.40
C THR A 258 -1.05 -17.25 -14.13
N SER A 259 -0.09 -17.26 -13.20
CA SER A 259 -0.17 -18.01 -11.93
C SER A 259 -1.26 -17.51 -10.98
N TYR A 260 -1.71 -16.26 -11.11
CA TYR A 260 -2.70 -15.62 -10.22
C TYR A 260 -4.09 -15.43 -10.86
N GLY A 261 -4.53 -16.36 -11.67
CA GLY A 261 -5.93 -16.39 -12.13
C GLY A 261 -6.31 -15.43 -13.23
N GLY A 262 -5.37 -14.82 -13.95
CA GLY A 262 -5.61 -14.15 -15.22
C GLY A 262 -6.48 -12.89 -15.19
N LYS A 263 -6.72 -12.26 -14.03
CA LYS A 263 -7.55 -11.05 -13.90
C LYS A 263 -6.78 -9.75 -14.07
N ALA A 264 -5.44 -9.77 -14.01
CA ALA A 264 -4.61 -8.63 -14.33
C ALA A 264 -4.68 -8.32 -15.85
N LYS A 265 -4.56 -7.04 -16.20
CA LYS A 265 -4.64 -6.57 -17.58
C LYS A 265 -3.27 -6.09 -18.03
N ALA A 266 -2.68 -6.73 -19.03
CA ALA A 266 -1.42 -6.29 -19.61
C ALA A 266 -1.55 -4.89 -20.20
N ILE A 267 -0.59 -4.02 -19.90
CA ILE A 267 -0.37 -2.77 -20.61
C ILE A 267 0.17 -3.12 -22.01
N GLU A 268 -0.49 -2.65 -23.06
CA GLU A 268 -0.11 -3.00 -24.44
C GLU A 268 0.73 -1.91 -25.11
N ASN A 269 0.71 -0.67 -24.60
CA ASN A 269 1.65 0.35 -25.05
C ASN A 269 3.06 -0.05 -24.60
N PRO A 270 4.02 -0.26 -25.54
CA PRO A 270 5.34 -0.81 -25.19
C PRO A 270 6.10 0.07 -24.21
N ILE A 271 6.10 1.39 -24.43
CA ILE A 271 6.85 2.33 -23.58
C ILE A 271 6.20 2.38 -22.17
N ALA A 272 4.87 2.43 -22.08
CA ALA A 272 4.17 2.40 -20.80
C ALA A 272 4.40 1.07 -20.05
N ALA A 273 4.46 -0.06 -20.76
CA ALA A 273 4.77 -1.36 -20.17
C ALA A 273 6.20 -1.43 -19.60
N GLU A 274 7.20 -0.87 -20.33
CA GLU A 274 8.58 -0.79 -19.83
C GLU A 274 8.70 0.11 -18.59
N ILE A 275 7.99 1.26 -18.56
CA ILE A 275 7.96 2.14 -17.38
C ILE A 275 7.24 1.46 -16.21
N ALA A 276 6.16 0.73 -16.45
CA ALA A 276 5.50 -0.06 -15.41
C ALA A 276 6.42 -1.16 -14.87
N GLY A 277 7.20 -1.81 -15.74
CA GLY A 277 8.23 -2.77 -15.35
C GLY A 277 9.37 -2.15 -14.53
N LEU A 278 9.80 -0.93 -14.88
CA LEU A 278 10.76 -0.16 -14.09
C LEU A 278 10.18 0.17 -12.71
N PHE A 279 8.92 0.66 -12.65
CA PHE A 279 8.21 0.92 -11.39
C PHE A 279 8.18 -0.32 -10.50
N ASP A 280 7.71 -1.46 -11.00
CA ASP A 280 7.61 -2.71 -10.25
C ASP A 280 8.99 -3.18 -9.74
N SER A 281 10.04 -2.97 -10.52
CA SER A 281 11.42 -3.33 -10.15
C SER A 281 11.98 -2.45 -9.04
N VAL A 282 11.78 -1.13 -9.13
CA VAL A 282 12.18 -0.16 -8.09
C VAL A 282 11.39 -0.43 -6.80
N TYR A 283 10.08 -0.66 -6.93
CA TYR A 283 9.20 -0.99 -5.80
C TYR A 283 9.64 -2.26 -5.07
N SER A 284 9.95 -3.31 -5.81
CA SER A 284 10.47 -4.56 -5.24
C SER A 284 11.83 -4.37 -4.54
N LEU A 285 12.75 -3.58 -5.11
CA LEU A 285 14.04 -3.28 -4.48
C LEU A 285 13.87 -2.49 -3.18
N MET A 286 13.02 -1.46 -3.19
CA MET A 286 12.66 -0.67 -2.00
C MET A 286 12.17 -1.55 -0.85
N LEU A 287 11.23 -2.47 -1.12
CA LEU A 287 10.70 -3.40 -0.11
C LEU A 287 11.79 -4.32 0.46
N ARG A 288 12.71 -4.80 -0.38
CA ARG A 288 13.83 -5.64 0.07
C ARG A 288 14.79 -4.87 0.98
N MET A 289 15.07 -3.61 0.65
CA MET A 289 15.92 -2.75 1.47
C MET A 289 15.29 -2.49 2.85
N LEU A 290 13.97 -2.25 2.90
CA LEU A 290 13.24 -2.11 4.17
C LEU A 290 13.21 -3.43 4.96
N ALA A 291 12.90 -4.55 4.31
CA ALA A 291 12.84 -5.85 4.97
C ALA A 291 14.20 -6.29 5.54
N TRP A 292 15.30 -5.90 4.88
CA TRP A 292 16.64 -6.22 5.33
C TRP A 292 16.95 -5.67 6.73
N SER A 293 16.30 -4.59 7.16
CA SER A 293 16.46 -4.03 8.50
C SER A 293 16.03 -4.95 9.65
N PHE A 294 15.32 -6.02 9.35
CA PHE A 294 14.89 -7.01 10.35
C PHE A 294 15.77 -8.27 10.42
N GLU A 295 16.78 -8.38 9.57
CA GLU A 295 17.58 -9.60 9.46
C GLU A 295 18.82 -9.58 10.36
N PHE A 296 19.12 -8.42 11.02
CA PHE A 296 20.36 -8.27 11.77
C PHE A 296 20.16 -7.74 13.18
N ASP A 297 20.99 -8.25 14.08
CA ASP A 297 21.36 -7.49 15.24
C ASP A 297 22.16 -6.27 14.78
N SER A 298 21.68 -5.07 15.07
CA SER A 298 22.19 -3.81 14.53
C SER A 298 23.66 -3.51 14.90
N ALA A 299 24.23 -4.29 15.81
CA ALA A 299 25.61 -4.09 16.25
C ALA A 299 26.63 -4.20 15.12
N GLY A 300 27.17 -3.04 14.71
CA GLY A 300 28.23 -2.94 13.69
C GLY A 300 27.73 -2.78 12.23
N VAL A 301 26.42 -2.62 12.02
CA VAL A 301 25.83 -2.39 10.68
C VAL A 301 24.89 -1.18 10.64
N GLU A 302 24.85 -0.37 11.69
CA GLU A 302 23.93 0.77 11.86
C GLU A 302 23.97 1.74 10.69
N ASP A 303 25.17 2.11 10.24
CA ASP A 303 25.34 3.04 9.11
C ASP A 303 24.75 2.50 7.81
N GLN A 304 24.93 1.19 7.56
CA GLN A 304 24.36 0.56 6.37
C GLN A 304 22.86 0.43 6.46
N LEU A 305 22.35 0.10 7.64
CA LEU A 305 20.92 0.03 7.91
C LEU A 305 20.23 1.38 7.68
N GLN A 306 20.78 2.45 8.24
CA GLN A 306 20.31 3.81 8.01
C GLN A 306 20.35 4.17 6.53
N ARG A 307 21.42 3.82 5.83
CA ARG A 307 21.56 4.07 4.39
C ARG A 307 20.51 3.33 3.58
N PHE A 308 20.24 2.06 3.87
CA PHE A 308 19.22 1.27 3.17
C PHE A 308 17.81 1.85 3.40
N CYS A 309 17.47 2.17 4.65
CA CYS A 309 16.20 2.80 4.97
C CYS A 309 16.07 4.18 4.31
N ALA A 310 17.10 5.02 4.38
CA ALA A 310 17.08 6.34 3.75
C ALA A 310 16.87 6.26 2.23
N VAL A 311 17.57 5.36 1.55
CA VAL A 311 17.38 5.16 0.11
C VAL A 311 16.00 4.59 -0.21
N ALA A 312 15.52 3.61 0.55
CA ALA A 312 14.18 3.07 0.38
C ALA A 312 13.10 4.14 0.54
N ILE A 313 13.23 5.01 1.55
CA ILE A 313 12.31 6.14 1.76
C ILE A 313 12.43 7.16 0.61
N ASP A 314 13.63 7.50 0.17
CA ASP A 314 13.86 8.44 -0.95
C ASP A 314 13.27 7.93 -2.28
N LEU A 315 13.31 6.63 -2.52
CA LEU A 315 12.71 6.02 -3.72
C LEU A 315 11.20 6.26 -3.80
N MET A 316 10.49 6.37 -2.69
CA MET A 316 9.04 6.57 -2.67
C MET A 316 8.62 7.90 -3.33
N PRO A 317 8.96 9.09 -2.79
CA PRO A 317 8.51 10.37 -3.34
C PRO A 317 9.29 10.80 -4.59
N ARG A 318 10.55 10.38 -4.74
CA ARG A 318 11.41 10.89 -5.82
C ARG A 318 11.39 10.04 -7.08
N VAL A 319 11.02 8.75 -6.96
CA VAL A 319 11.01 7.83 -8.10
C VAL A 319 9.62 7.21 -8.30
N LEU A 320 9.09 6.50 -7.31
CA LEU A 320 7.84 5.75 -7.46
C LEU A 320 6.62 6.68 -7.65
N LEU A 321 6.49 7.74 -6.87
CA LEU A 321 5.40 8.70 -7.02
C LEU A 321 5.37 9.33 -8.44
N PRO A 322 6.46 9.94 -8.94
CA PRO A 322 6.43 10.54 -10.27
C PRO A 322 6.31 9.51 -11.41
N LEU A 323 6.85 8.30 -11.29
CA LEU A 323 6.61 7.23 -12.26
C LEU A 323 5.16 6.77 -12.25
N GLY A 324 4.56 6.60 -11.06
CA GLY A 324 3.17 6.18 -10.90
C GLY A 324 2.19 7.19 -11.47
N GLU A 325 2.32 8.48 -11.12
CA GLU A 325 1.49 9.56 -11.67
C GLU A 325 1.69 9.73 -13.18
N GLY A 326 2.93 9.57 -13.65
CA GLY A 326 3.25 9.70 -15.08
C GLY A 326 2.69 8.57 -15.93
N LEU A 327 2.67 7.34 -15.42
CA LEU A 327 1.99 6.22 -16.09
C LEU A 327 0.50 6.50 -16.30
N MET A 328 -0.15 7.22 -15.37
CA MET A 328 -1.55 7.62 -15.52
C MET A 328 -1.80 8.67 -16.61
N LEU A 329 -0.74 9.22 -17.23
CA LEU A 329 -0.81 10.12 -18.39
C LEU A 329 -0.55 9.40 -19.71
N MET A 330 -0.08 8.15 -19.68
CA MET A 330 0.31 7.39 -20.86
C MET A 330 -0.82 6.46 -21.33
N PRO A 331 -0.99 6.24 -22.65
CA PRO A 331 -2.02 5.35 -23.15
C PRO A 331 -1.76 3.90 -22.72
N ALA A 332 -2.82 3.17 -22.38
CA ALA A 332 -2.75 1.77 -22.03
C ALA A 332 -2.48 0.84 -23.23
N GLY A 333 -2.87 1.28 -24.43
CA GLY A 333 -2.68 0.57 -25.68
C GLY A 333 -3.98 0.27 -26.44
N PRO A 334 -3.89 -0.34 -27.63
CA PRO A 334 -5.00 -0.45 -28.57
C PRO A 334 -6.23 -1.21 -28.05
N LYS A 335 -6.04 -2.23 -27.20
CA LYS A 335 -7.18 -2.97 -26.60
C LYS A 335 -7.95 -2.18 -25.56
N TYR A 336 -7.41 -1.04 -25.14
CA TYR A 336 -8.01 -0.20 -24.09
C TYR A 336 -8.23 1.23 -24.58
N PRO A 337 -9.09 1.44 -25.60
CA PRO A 337 -9.30 2.75 -26.19
C PRO A 337 -9.79 3.76 -25.14
N GLY A 338 -9.15 4.94 -25.09
CA GLY A 338 -9.47 5.99 -24.13
C GLY A 338 -9.03 5.72 -22.68
N LYS A 339 -8.29 4.62 -22.43
CA LYS A 339 -7.71 4.32 -21.11
C LYS A 339 -6.25 4.68 -21.06
N THR A 340 -5.82 5.14 -19.89
CA THR A 340 -4.42 5.32 -19.56
C THR A 340 -3.87 4.11 -18.80
N ALA A 341 -2.55 3.94 -18.80
CA ALA A 341 -1.85 2.92 -18.03
C ALA A 341 -1.91 3.22 -16.52
N GLY A 342 -1.13 2.52 -15.75
CA GLY A 342 -0.93 2.73 -14.31
C GLY A 342 0.09 1.74 -13.78
N PRO A 343 0.66 1.98 -12.58
CA PRO A 343 1.59 1.04 -11.94
C PRO A 343 0.88 -0.23 -11.47
N GLY A 344 1.53 -1.38 -11.67
CA GLY A 344 0.99 -2.67 -11.26
C GLY A 344 1.29 -3.04 -9.82
N PHE A 345 2.29 -2.41 -9.19
CA PHE A 345 2.88 -2.82 -7.92
C PHE A 345 3.25 -4.31 -7.93
N GLY A 346 3.71 -4.80 -9.08
CA GLY A 346 3.97 -6.21 -9.31
C GLY A 346 5.14 -6.73 -8.50
N LEU A 347 4.95 -7.87 -7.84
CA LEU A 347 5.98 -8.64 -7.16
C LEU A 347 6.16 -9.95 -7.94
N THR A 348 7.16 -10.00 -8.81
CA THR A 348 7.30 -11.10 -9.76
C THR A 348 8.17 -12.24 -9.24
N ARG A 349 9.11 -11.95 -8.34
CA ARG A 349 10.02 -12.93 -7.76
C ARG A 349 10.40 -12.57 -6.33
N HIS A 350 10.47 -13.59 -5.50
CA HIS A 350 11.00 -13.46 -4.16
C HIS A 350 12.53 -13.63 -4.20
N VAL A 351 13.25 -12.55 -3.98
CA VAL A 351 14.70 -12.56 -3.80
C VAL A 351 15.00 -11.84 -2.50
N MET A 352 15.42 -12.58 -1.48
CA MET A 352 15.91 -11.98 -0.24
C MET A 352 17.30 -11.41 -0.45
N LEU A 353 17.62 -10.33 0.24
CA LEU A 353 19.01 -9.88 0.36
C LEU A 353 19.74 -10.83 1.33
N PRO A 354 21.02 -11.12 1.07
CA PRO A 354 21.80 -11.99 1.96
C PRO A 354 22.03 -11.30 3.31
N PRO A 355 22.22 -12.08 4.37
CA PRO A 355 22.56 -11.55 5.68
C PRO A 355 23.89 -10.80 5.70
N ASP A 356 24.87 -11.16 4.96
CA ASP A 356 26.12 -10.43 4.89
C ASP A 356 25.93 -9.00 4.36
N ALA A 357 26.28 -8.02 5.19
CA ALA A 357 26.06 -6.60 4.89
C ALA A 357 26.78 -6.12 3.63
N LYS A 358 28.00 -6.62 3.37
CA LYS A 358 28.77 -6.27 2.17
C LYS A 358 28.11 -6.81 0.91
N ASN A 359 27.68 -8.07 0.95
CA ASN A 359 27.01 -8.70 -0.18
C ASN A 359 25.64 -8.05 -0.45
N ALA A 360 24.85 -7.76 0.59
CA ALA A 360 23.58 -7.04 0.45
C ALA A 360 23.78 -5.67 -0.21
N ARG A 361 24.79 -4.91 0.23
CA ARG A 361 25.14 -3.62 -0.38
C ARG A 361 25.54 -3.77 -1.85
N THR A 362 26.38 -4.73 -2.17
CA THR A 362 26.82 -4.99 -3.55
C THR A 362 25.62 -5.27 -4.46
N LEU A 363 24.73 -6.18 -4.04
CA LEU A 363 23.55 -6.54 -4.81
C LEU A 363 22.58 -5.35 -4.98
N CYS A 364 22.37 -4.55 -3.95
CA CYS A 364 21.54 -3.35 -4.06
C CYS A 364 22.15 -2.32 -5.01
N HIS A 365 23.48 -2.10 -4.92
CA HIS A 365 24.18 -1.17 -5.78
C HIS A 365 24.09 -1.61 -7.26
N GLU A 366 24.43 -2.86 -7.55
CA GLU A 366 24.33 -3.42 -8.91
C GLU A 366 22.91 -3.28 -9.46
N ARG A 367 21.90 -3.62 -8.64
CA ARG A 367 20.50 -3.49 -9.07
C ARG A 367 20.08 -2.05 -9.32
N LEU A 368 20.51 -1.10 -8.50
CA LEU A 368 20.25 0.33 -8.73
C LEU A 368 20.90 0.81 -10.04
N GLN A 369 22.12 0.38 -10.33
CA GLN A 369 22.82 0.72 -11.57
C GLN A 369 22.13 0.13 -12.81
N GLU A 370 21.65 -1.11 -12.74
CA GLU A 370 20.84 -1.72 -13.81
C GLU A 370 19.56 -0.91 -14.08
N LEU A 371 18.82 -0.55 -13.02
CA LEU A 371 17.59 0.22 -13.14
C LEU A 371 17.84 1.65 -13.62
N ALA A 372 18.93 2.28 -13.21
CA ALA A 372 19.37 3.58 -13.71
C ALA A 372 19.75 3.53 -15.20
N SER A 373 20.38 2.44 -15.64
CA SER A 373 20.69 2.21 -17.04
C SER A 373 19.43 2.04 -17.90
N LEU A 374 18.44 1.31 -17.41
CA LEU A 374 17.12 1.21 -18.06
C LEU A 374 16.42 2.58 -18.12
N ALA A 375 16.45 3.35 -17.02
CA ALA A 375 15.92 4.70 -16.98
C ALA A 375 16.62 5.63 -18.01
N ALA A 376 17.93 5.48 -18.22
CA ALA A 376 18.68 6.24 -19.24
C ALA A 376 18.23 5.91 -20.67
N ILE A 377 17.89 4.65 -20.94
CA ILE A 377 17.32 4.24 -22.25
C ILE A 377 15.93 4.87 -22.43
N LEU A 378 15.05 4.76 -21.42
CA LEU A 378 13.71 5.32 -21.47
C LEU A 378 13.70 6.85 -21.64
N LEU A 379 14.67 7.57 -21.09
CA LEU A 379 14.78 9.03 -21.23
C LEU A 379 14.98 9.50 -22.68
N LYS A 380 15.28 8.60 -23.62
CA LYS A 380 15.38 8.91 -25.07
C LYS A 380 13.99 8.96 -25.73
N GLU A 381 12.97 8.44 -25.08
CA GLU A 381 11.60 8.42 -25.57
C GLU A 381 10.86 9.73 -25.25
N GLN A 382 9.71 9.94 -25.89
CA GLN A 382 8.79 11.02 -25.52
C GLN A 382 7.99 10.61 -24.29
N LEU A 383 8.34 11.17 -23.15
CA LEU A 383 7.76 10.82 -21.85
C LEU A 383 7.13 12.04 -21.18
N PRO A 384 6.08 11.84 -20.35
CA PRO A 384 5.61 12.86 -19.43
C PRO A 384 6.74 13.36 -18.52
N ASP A 385 6.70 14.64 -18.16
CA ASP A 385 7.75 15.26 -17.32
C ASP A 385 7.92 14.57 -15.97
N SER A 386 6.83 14.09 -15.37
CA SER A 386 6.86 13.30 -14.13
C SER A 386 7.71 12.03 -14.29
N VAL A 387 7.51 11.28 -15.39
CA VAL A 387 8.32 10.08 -15.69
C VAL A 387 9.80 10.44 -15.89
N ARG A 388 10.08 11.53 -16.65
CA ARG A 388 11.47 12.01 -16.84
C ARG A 388 12.12 12.33 -15.50
N ASN A 389 11.40 13.00 -14.62
CA ASN A 389 11.91 13.38 -13.30
C ASN A 389 12.18 12.14 -12.44
N GLY A 390 11.26 11.16 -12.40
CA GLY A 390 11.47 9.89 -11.72
C GLY A 390 12.71 9.14 -12.22
N CYS A 391 12.89 9.04 -13.55
CA CYS A 391 14.05 8.42 -14.16
C CYS A 391 15.36 9.14 -13.79
N ARG A 392 15.39 10.48 -13.83
CA ARG A 392 16.58 11.26 -13.44
C ARG A 392 16.92 11.09 -11.96
N HIS A 393 15.93 11.12 -11.08
CA HIS A 393 16.15 10.90 -9.65
C HIS A 393 16.67 9.49 -9.38
N LEU A 394 16.18 8.47 -10.08
CA LEU A 394 16.72 7.11 -9.95
C LEU A 394 18.22 7.05 -10.31
N GLN A 395 18.64 7.75 -11.38
CA GLN A 395 20.07 7.86 -11.74
C GLN A 395 20.88 8.55 -10.64
N VAL A 396 20.36 9.63 -10.05
CA VAL A 396 21.03 10.32 -8.94
C VAL A 396 21.19 9.40 -7.75
N ILE A 397 20.12 8.71 -7.34
CA ILE A 397 20.15 7.77 -6.21
C ILE A 397 21.14 6.63 -6.48
N ALA A 398 21.12 6.03 -7.67
CA ALA A 398 22.05 4.96 -8.04
C ALA A 398 23.53 5.41 -7.98
N ASN A 399 23.83 6.66 -8.35
CA ASN A 399 25.21 7.17 -8.33
C ASN A 399 25.67 7.57 -6.91
N THR A 400 24.76 7.77 -5.96
CA THR A 400 25.09 8.18 -4.59
C THR A 400 25.03 7.05 -3.57
N PHE A 401 24.45 5.91 -3.92
CA PHE A 401 24.39 4.70 -3.09
C PHE A 401 25.69 3.92 -3.11
#